data_dba266aad65987ebcd70fde1a12da91e
#
_entry.id   dba266aad65987ebcd70fde1a12da91e
#
_cell.length_a   1.000
_cell.length_b   1.000
_cell.length_c   1.000
_cell.angle_alpha   90.00
_cell.angle_beta   90.00
_cell.angle_gamma   90.00
#
_symmetry.space_group_name_H-M   'P 1'
#
loop_
_entity.id
_entity.type
_entity.pdbx_description
1 polymer ?
#
loop_
_entity_poly.entity_id
_entity_poly.type
_entity_poly.pdbx_seq_one_letter_code
_entity_poly.pdbx_strand_id
1 'polypeptide(L)'
;HLTQGIDRASQLIEQLLTLSKLDNLQELEELQPIDWEGIIQSLIAERYFVAEKRKITLAFEKESEPKPKQGQPILVSLMLRNLLDNAIKYCPEDTIVSVKIASSQIIIEDNGGGVEPEDLKKLGQRFYRPAGQNEKGSGLGLSIVMRIAELHGFKVRLENVIKEGQRIGLKAQIFL
;
A
#
# COMPACT_ATOMS: atom_id res chain seq x y z
N HIS A 1 -6.39 -11.77 25.15
CA HIS A 1 -7.48 -11.00 24.51
C HIS A 1 -7.39 -9.49 24.78
N LEU A 2 -7.10 -9.06 26.01
CA LEU A 2 -6.93 -7.65 26.35
C LEU A 2 -5.74 -7.00 25.64
N THR A 3 -4.60 -7.69 25.58
CA THR A 3 -3.38 -7.20 24.91
C THR A 3 -3.62 -6.92 23.42
N GLN A 4 -4.32 -7.81 22.74
CA GLN A 4 -4.66 -7.62 21.32
C GLN A 4 -5.60 -6.44 21.11
N GLY A 5 -6.56 -6.23 22.00
CA GLY A 5 -7.46 -5.08 21.95
C GLY A 5 -6.74 -3.74 22.13
N ILE A 6 -5.79 -3.69 23.08
CA ILE A 6 -4.96 -2.51 23.34
C ILE A 6 -4.06 -2.21 22.14
N ASP A 7 -3.40 -3.23 21.56
CA ASP A 7 -2.52 -3.07 20.39
C ASP A 7 -3.29 -2.51 19.20
N ARG A 8 -4.51 -2.98 18.97
CA ARG A 8 -5.39 -2.47 17.90
C ARG A 8 -5.78 -1.03 18.11
N ALA A 9 -6.20 -0.70 19.35
CA ALA A 9 -6.54 0.68 19.69
C ALA A 9 -5.35 1.60 19.49
N SER A 10 -4.15 1.18 19.88
CA SER A 10 -2.92 1.93 19.69
C SER A 10 -2.61 2.16 18.21
N GLN A 11 -2.74 1.12 17.37
CA GLN A 11 -2.53 1.23 15.92
C GLN A 11 -3.53 2.17 15.27
N LEU A 12 -4.81 2.09 15.66
CA LEU A 12 -5.84 2.98 15.14
C LEU A 12 -5.54 4.43 15.51
N ILE A 13 -5.17 4.69 16.76
CA ILE A 13 -4.79 6.03 17.22
C ILE A 13 -3.60 6.57 16.44
N GLU A 14 -2.55 5.77 16.24
CA GLU A 14 -1.39 6.17 15.44
C GLU A 14 -1.77 6.54 14.02
N GLN A 15 -2.60 5.74 13.36
CA GLN A 15 -3.08 6.00 12.01
C GLN A 15 -3.94 7.26 11.93
N LEU A 16 -4.83 7.48 12.90
CA LEU A 16 -5.65 8.69 12.99
C LEU A 16 -4.78 9.94 13.18
N LEU A 17 -3.78 9.88 14.06
CA LEU A 17 -2.84 10.98 14.26
C LEU A 17 -2.01 11.28 13.02
N THR A 18 -1.52 10.24 12.34
CA THR A 18 -0.78 10.38 11.09
C THR A 18 -1.65 11.05 10.03
N LEU A 19 -2.88 10.57 9.82
CA LEU A 19 -3.79 11.14 8.83
C LEU A 19 -4.15 12.58 9.17
N SER A 20 -4.39 12.89 10.45
CA SER A 20 -4.65 14.26 10.91
C SER A 20 -3.49 15.20 10.59
N LYS A 21 -2.25 14.76 10.84
CA LYS A 21 -1.05 15.56 10.50
C LYS A 21 -0.94 15.78 8.99
N LEU A 22 -1.19 14.75 8.19
CA LEU A 22 -1.15 14.84 6.73
C LEU A 22 -2.25 15.76 6.19
N ASP A 23 -3.45 15.71 6.76
CA ASP A 23 -4.57 16.57 6.37
C ASP A 23 -4.30 18.05 6.64
N ASN A 24 -3.50 18.36 7.66
CA ASN A 24 -3.13 19.71 8.02
C ASN A 24 -1.97 20.26 7.16
N LEU A 25 -1.28 19.42 6.42
CA LEU A 25 -0.25 19.87 5.48
C LEU A 25 -0.91 20.41 4.22
N GLN A 26 -0.48 21.60 3.79
CA GLN A 26 -0.91 22.18 2.52
C GLN A 26 0.08 21.85 1.41
N GLU A 27 1.36 21.85 1.75
CA GLU A 27 2.44 21.52 0.83
C GLU A 27 3.58 20.82 1.56
N LEU A 28 4.43 20.16 0.81
CA LEU A 28 5.60 19.48 1.34
C LEU A 28 6.77 20.47 1.41
N GLU A 29 7.50 20.41 2.51
CA GLU A 29 8.75 21.14 2.71
C GLU A 29 9.93 20.16 2.69
N GLU A 30 11.15 20.69 2.57
CA GLU A 30 12.38 19.92 2.64
C GLU A 30 12.41 18.72 1.67
N LEU A 31 12.10 18.97 0.41
CA LEU A 31 12.08 17.94 -0.62
C LEU A 31 13.46 17.36 -0.87
N GLN A 32 13.53 16.05 -1.02
CA GLN A 32 14.74 15.28 -1.32
C GLN A 32 14.50 14.37 -2.52
N PRO A 33 15.54 13.97 -3.24
CA PRO A 33 15.40 12.94 -4.25
C PRO A 33 14.86 11.65 -3.65
N ILE A 34 13.91 11.01 -4.33
CA ILE A 34 13.31 9.75 -3.89
C ILE A 34 14.11 8.59 -4.47
N ASP A 35 14.67 7.76 -3.60
CA ASP A 35 15.31 6.49 -3.97
C ASP A 35 14.29 5.36 -3.87
N TRP A 36 13.50 5.19 -4.92
CA TRP A 36 12.44 4.17 -4.96
C TRP A 36 12.97 2.76 -4.70
N GLU A 37 14.05 2.40 -5.35
CA GLU A 37 14.63 1.07 -5.23
C GLU A 37 15.10 0.77 -3.79
N GLY A 38 15.83 1.69 -3.20
CA GLY A 38 16.31 1.55 -1.83
C GLY A 38 15.16 1.46 -0.83
N ILE A 39 14.13 2.29 -0.97
CA ILE A 39 12.94 2.27 -0.10
C ILE A 39 12.22 0.93 -0.22
N ILE A 40 11.97 0.46 -1.45
CA ILE A 40 11.24 -0.79 -1.69
C ILE A 40 12.01 -1.99 -1.16
N GLN A 41 13.31 -2.07 -1.42
CA GLN A 41 14.15 -3.16 -0.92
C GLN A 41 14.16 -3.21 0.59
N SER A 42 14.26 -2.07 1.26
CA SER A 42 14.19 -1.99 2.73
C SER A 42 12.85 -2.46 3.27
N LEU A 43 11.76 -2.06 2.64
CA LEU A 43 10.41 -2.48 3.05
C LEU A 43 10.19 -3.98 2.88
N ILE A 44 10.65 -4.55 1.76
CA ILE A 44 10.55 -6.00 1.51
C ILE A 44 11.36 -6.76 2.56
N ALA A 45 12.58 -6.32 2.87
CA ALA A 45 13.41 -6.94 3.89
C ALA A 45 12.74 -6.92 5.26
N GLU A 46 12.17 -5.78 5.66
CA GLU A 46 11.46 -5.64 6.93
C GLU A 46 10.21 -6.52 7.03
N ARG A 47 9.52 -6.77 5.91
CA ARG A 47 8.26 -7.53 5.86
C ARG A 47 8.44 -9.01 5.56
N TYR A 48 9.65 -9.45 5.29
CA TYR A 48 9.93 -10.83 4.89
C TYR A 48 9.35 -11.87 5.85
N PHE A 49 9.64 -11.74 7.14
CA PHE A 49 9.18 -12.71 8.13
C PHE A 49 7.65 -12.72 8.32
N VAL A 50 7.03 -11.55 8.30
CA VAL A 50 5.57 -11.44 8.40
C VAL A 50 4.90 -12.08 7.20
N ALA A 51 5.42 -11.83 6.00
CA ALA A 51 4.93 -12.45 4.77
C ALA A 51 5.12 -13.97 4.79
N GLU A 52 6.29 -14.45 5.21
CA GLU A 52 6.58 -15.88 5.31
C GLU A 52 5.61 -16.60 6.24
N LYS A 53 5.32 -16.03 7.41
CA LYS A 53 4.34 -16.60 8.34
C LYS A 53 2.94 -16.74 7.73
N ARG A 54 2.60 -15.86 6.81
CA ARG A 54 1.32 -15.91 6.08
C ARG A 54 1.43 -16.68 4.77
N LYS A 55 2.58 -17.30 4.49
CA LYS A 55 2.86 -18.02 3.23
C LYS A 55 2.66 -17.14 2.00
N ILE A 56 3.09 -15.89 2.11
CA ILE A 56 3.06 -14.92 1.02
C ILE A 56 4.48 -14.68 0.54
N THR A 57 4.67 -14.77 -0.77
CA THR A 57 5.95 -14.52 -1.42
C THR A 57 6.01 -13.05 -1.83
N LEU A 58 7.06 -12.35 -1.41
CA LEU A 58 7.34 -10.98 -1.85
C LEU A 58 8.34 -11.03 -3.00
N ALA A 59 8.02 -10.37 -4.10
CA ALA A 59 8.88 -10.28 -5.28
C ALA A 59 9.15 -8.82 -5.64
N PHE A 60 10.33 -8.55 -6.17
CA PHE A 60 10.74 -7.23 -6.63
C PHE A 60 11.25 -7.31 -8.05
N GLU A 61 10.84 -6.36 -8.88
CA GLU A 61 11.28 -6.25 -10.27
C GLU A 61 11.54 -4.78 -10.63
N LYS A 62 12.68 -4.52 -11.22
CA LYS A 62 13.00 -3.22 -11.78
C LYS A 62 13.01 -3.34 -13.30
N GLU A 63 11.95 -2.88 -13.93
CA GLU A 63 11.80 -2.93 -15.40
C GLU A 63 12.60 -1.83 -16.08
N SER A 64 12.62 -0.65 -15.47
CA SER A 64 13.35 0.51 -15.99
C SER A 64 13.65 1.51 -14.88
N GLU A 65 14.54 2.47 -15.16
CA GLU A 65 14.79 3.56 -14.23
C GLU A 65 13.57 4.46 -14.09
N PRO A 66 13.13 4.75 -12.86
CA PRO A 66 12.01 5.66 -12.64
C PRO A 66 12.42 7.10 -12.95
N LYS A 67 11.46 7.89 -13.40
CA LYS A 67 11.66 9.33 -13.56
C LYS A 67 12.10 9.94 -12.22
N PRO A 68 13.13 10.82 -12.23
CA PRO A 68 13.54 11.49 -11.00
C PRO A 68 12.40 12.28 -10.37
N LYS A 69 12.17 12.08 -9.09
CA LYS A 69 11.15 12.78 -8.32
C LYS A 69 11.72 13.29 -7.01
N GLN A 70 11.26 14.46 -6.62
CA GLN A 70 11.54 15.06 -5.32
C GLN A 70 10.34 14.83 -4.41
N GLY A 71 10.59 14.57 -3.17
CA GLY A 71 9.53 14.38 -2.19
C GLY A 71 10.09 14.21 -0.78
N GLN A 72 9.28 13.65 0.09
CA GLN A 72 9.71 13.29 1.44
C GLN A 72 9.86 11.77 1.53
N PRO A 73 11.08 11.24 1.58
CA PRO A 73 11.33 9.79 1.60
C PRO A 73 10.58 9.05 2.71
N ILE A 74 10.45 9.66 3.89
CA ILE A 74 9.72 9.06 5.02
C ILE A 74 8.24 8.86 4.67
N LEU A 75 7.61 9.85 4.04
CA LEU A 75 6.21 9.74 3.63
C LEU A 75 6.02 8.76 2.48
N VAL A 76 6.94 8.76 1.51
CA VAL A 76 6.92 7.79 0.41
C VAL A 76 7.06 6.37 0.95
N SER A 77 7.97 6.15 1.90
CA SER A 77 8.12 4.86 2.58
C SER A 77 6.82 4.45 3.28
N LEU A 78 6.17 5.38 3.98
CA LEU A 78 4.90 5.12 4.66
C LEU A 78 3.78 4.75 3.67
N MET A 79 3.71 5.44 2.54
CA MET A 79 2.75 5.15 1.46
C MET A 79 2.93 3.71 0.94
N LEU A 80 4.14 3.36 0.57
CA LEU A 80 4.46 2.02 0.05
C LEU A 80 4.28 0.93 1.12
N ARG A 81 4.63 1.23 2.37
CA ARG A 81 4.43 0.33 3.50
C ARG A 81 2.95 -0.01 3.67
N ASN A 82 2.07 0.98 3.63
CA ASN A 82 0.63 0.74 3.77
C ASN A 82 0.08 -0.14 2.65
N LEU A 83 0.52 0.09 1.41
CA LEU A 83 0.10 -0.75 0.28
C LEU A 83 0.61 -2.19 0.42
N LEU A 84 1.86 -2.36 0.80
CA LEU A 84 2.48 -3.67 0.99
C LEU A 84 1.86 -4.42 2.17
N ASP A 85 1.66 -3.76 3.29
CA ASP A 85 1.03 -4.34 4.48
C ASP A 85 -0.41 -4.78 4.19
N ASN A 86 -1.17 -3.99 3.43
CA ASN A 86 -2.52 -4.37 3.00
C ASN A 86 -2.49 -5.64 2.15
N ALA A 87 -1.59 -5.74 1.20
CA ALA A 87 -1.46 -6.94 0.38
C ALA A 87 -1.12 -8.17 1.22
N ILE A 88 -0.13 -8.06 2.11
CA ILE A 88 0.27 -9.17 2.99
C ILE A 88 -0.88 -9.58 3.91
N LYS A 89 -1.64 -8.62 4.41
CA LYS A 89 -2.71 -8.86 5.39
C LYS A 89 -3.95 -9.49 4.77
N TYR A 90 -4.36 -9.03 3.58
CA TYR A 90 -5.63 -9.40 2.98
C TYR A 90 -5.54 -10.50 1.92
N CYS A 91 -4.36 -10.77 1.39
CA CYS A 91 -4.19 -11.86 0.44
C CYS A 91 -4.23 -13.23 1.13
N PRO A 92 -4.80 -14.26 0.49
CA PRO A 92 -4.79 -15.62 1.02
C PRO A 92 -3.39 -16.22 1.00
N GLU A 93 -3.21 -17.38 1.65
CA GLU A 93 -1.98 -18.14 1.58
C GLU A 93 -1.60 -18.49 0.14
N ASP A 94 -0.30 -18.65 -0.10
CA ASP A 94 0.29 -19.00 -1.40
C ASP A 94 0.14 -17.90 -2.46
N THR A 95 -0.15 -16.66 -2.03
CA THR A 95 -0.20 -15.48 -2.89
C THR A 95 1.22 -14.94 -3.13
N ILE A 96 1.44 -14.44 -4.33
CA ILE A 96 2.64 -13.67 -4.69
C ILE A 96 2.25 -12.19 -4.72
N VAL A 97 2.98 -11.39 -3.95
CA VAL A 97 2.87 -9.92 -3.94
C VAL A 97 4.15 -9.38 -4.57
N SER A 98 4.03 -8.68 -5.68
CA SER A 98 5.16 -8.12 -6.40
C SER A 98 5.15 -6.60 -6.36
N VAL A 99 6.34 -6.02 -6.27
CA VAL A 99 6.57 -4.59 -6.42
C VAL A 99 7.43 -4.37 -7.65
N LYS A 100 6.93 -3.59 -8.59
CA LYS A 100 7.61 -3.31 -9.86
C LYS A 100 7.90 -1.83 -9.99
N ILE A 101 9.12 -1.50 -10.41
CA ILE A 101 9.51 -0.15 -10.79
C ILE A 101 9.54 -0.04 -12.31
N ALA A 102 8.78 0.90 -12.85
CA ALA A 102 8.82 1.30 -14.25
C ALA A 102 9.15 2.79 -14.36
N SER A 103 9.40 3.29 -15.57
CA SER A 103 9.83 4.68 -15.76
C SER A 103 8.84 5.72 -15.23
N SER A 104 7.54 5.47 -15.35
CA SER A 104 6.49 6.42 -15.00
C SER A 104 5.58 5.94 -13.86
N GLN A 105 5.83 4.78 -13.30
CA GLN A 105 4.97 4.23 -12.26
C GLN A 105 5.65 3.21 -11.37
N ILE A 106 5.14 3.12 -10.15
CA ILE A 106 5.44 2.04 -9.21
C ILE A 106 4.17 1.19 -9.11
N ILE A 107 4.30 -0.12 -9.23
CA ILE A 107 3.16 -1.04 -9.26
C ILE A 107 3.30 -2.06 -8.13
N ILE A 108 2.27 -2.17 -7.30
CA ILE A 108 2.15 -3.25 -6.31
C ILE A 108 0.99 -4.13 -6.75
N GLU A 109 1.29 -5.37 -7.08
CA GLU A 109 0.34 -6.32 -7.66
C GLU A 109 0.36 -7.63 -6.90
N ASP A 110 -0.81 -8.23 -6.74
CA ASP A 110 -0.93 -9.57 -6.15
C ASP A 110 -1.76 -10.49 -7.06
N ASN A 111 -1.71 -11.78 -6.77
CA ASN A 111 -2.53 -12.80 -7.43
C ASN A 111 -3.53 -13.44 -6.46
N GLY A 112 -4.00 -12.68 -5.49
CA GLY A 112 -4.88 -13.14 -4.41
C GLY A 112 -6.37 -13.11 -4.70
N GLY A 113 -6.79 -13.00 -5.96
CA GLY A 113 -8.20 -13.04 -6.36
C GLY A 113 -8.87 -11.69 -6.57
N GLY A 114 -8.25 -10.60 -6.16
CA GLY A 114 -8.78 -9.26 -6.33
C GLY A 114 -9.95 -8.93 -5.40
N VAL A 115 -10.70 -7.90 -5.75
CA VAL A 115 -11.76 -7.32 -4.93
C VAL A 115 -13.05 -7.22 -5.76
N GLU A 116 -14.20 -7.40 -5.13
CA GLU A 116 -15.46 -7.20 -5.83
C GLU A 116 -15.56 -5.78 -6.43
N PRO A 117 -16.09 -5.63 -7.65
CA PRO A 117 -16.14 -4.32 -8.31
C PRO A 117 -16.82 -3.22 -7.50
N GLU A 118 -17.83 -3.58 -6.71
CA GLU A 118 -18.53 -2.63 -5.84
C GLU A 118 -17.64 -2.12 -4.72
N ASP A 119 -16.84 -3.02 -4.13
CA ASP A 119 -15.90 -2.68 -3.08
C ASP A 119 -14.71 -1.89 -3.63
N LEU A 120 -14.27 -2.21 -4.84
CA LEU A 120 -13.16 -1.53 -5.49
C LEU A 120 -13.38 -0.01 -5.58
N LYS A 121 -14.60 0.42 -5.88
CA LYS A 121 -14.97 1.86 -5.98
C LYS A 121 -14.89 2.58 -4.65
N LYS A 122 -15.00 1.86 -3.54
CA LYS A 122 -15.03 2.42 -2.18
C LYS A 122 -13.70 2.31 -1.47
N LEU A 123 -12.75 1.55 -2.01
CA LEU A 123 -11.41 1.46 -1.43
C LEU A 123 -10.76 2.86 -1.38
N GLY A 124 -10.12 3.16 -0.26
CA GLY A 124 -9.55 4.48 -0.02
C GLY A 124 -10.47 5.45 0.72
N GLN A 125 -11.75 5.13 0.84
CA GLN A 125 -12.64 5.87 1.74
C GLN A 125 -12.29 5.56 3.19
N ARG A 126 -12.28 6.57 4.04
CA ARG A 126 -11.93 6.42 5.45
C ARG A 126 -12.84 5.42 6.14
N PHE A 127 -12.23 4.50 6.89
CA PHE A 127 -12.90 3.44 7.64
C PHE A 127 -13.62 2.40 6.78
N TYR A 128 -13.58 2.52 5.45
CA TYR A 128 -14.21 1.53 4.59
C TYR A 128 -13.42 0.22 4.58
N ARG A 129 -14.14 -0.89 4.74
CA ARG A 129 -13.61 -2.26 4.64
C ARG A 129 -14.62 -3.13 3.91
N PRO A 130 -14.18 -3.93 2.91
CA PRO A 130 -15.08 -4.89 2.27
C PRO A 130 -15.68 -5.87 3.28
N ALA A 131 -16.94 -6.26 3.04
CA ALA A 131 -17.61 -7.25 3.87
C ALA A 131 -16.97 -8.64 3.71
N GLY A 132 -17.01 -9.45 4.77
CA GLY A 132 -16.51 -10.83 4.75
C GLY A 132 -15.00 -10.98 4.95
N GLN A 133 -14.28 -9.90 5.16
CA GLN A 133 -12.86 -10.00 5.50
C GLN A 133 -12.70 -10.32 6.99
N ASN A 134 -12.00 -11.43 7.25
CA ASN A 134 -11.73 -11.87 8.62
C ASN A 134 -10.59 -11.07 9.27
N GLU A 135 -9.77 -10.42 8.45
CA GLU A 135 -8.63 -9.65 8.92
C GLU A 135 -9.06 -8.32 9.52
N LYS A 136 -8.41 -7.95 10.59
CA LYS A 136 -8.72 -6.74 11.34
C LYS A 136 -7.92 -5.56 10.84
N GLY A 137 -8.59 -4.47 10.52
CA GLY A 137 -7.96 -3.23 10.09
C GLY A 137 -8.83 -2.03 10.40
N SER A 138 -8.24 -0.85 10.25
CA SER A 138 -8.93 0.41 10.53
C SER A 138 -9.68 1.00 9.34
N GLY A 139 -9.35 0.57 8.12
CA GLY A 139 -9.84 1.22 6.90
C GLY A 139 -9.15 2.56 6.60
N LEU A 140 -8.05 2.88 7.29
CA LEU A 140 -7.34 4.15 7.14
C LEU A 140 -6.07 4.05 6.30
N GLY A 141 -5.51 2.86 6.11
CA GLY A 141 -4.25 2.68 5.38
C GLY A 141 -4.27 3.27 3.97
N LEU A 142 -5.31 2.99 3.19
CA LEU A 142 -5.46 3.53 1.85
C LEU A 142 -5.73 5.04 1.86
N SER A 143 -6.42 5.58 2.86
CA SER A 143 -6.60 7.02 3.01
C SER A 143 -5.26 7.73 3.22
N ILE A 144 -4.36 7.13 4.00
CA ILE A 144 -3.00 7.63 4.19
C ILE A 144 -2.24 7.60 2.86
N VAL A 145 -2.33 6.50 2.11
CA VAL A 145 -1.72 6.37 0.78
C VAL A 145 -2.18 7.49 -0.15
N MET A 146 -3.50 7.68 -0.24
CA MET A 146 -4.09 8.69 -1.13
C MET A 146 -3.66 10.11 -0.76
N ARG A 147 -3.59 10.42 0.53
CA ARG A 147 -3.17 11.75 0.99
C ARG A 147 -1.68 12.01 0.70
N ILE A 148 -0.81 11.03 0.95
CA ILE A 148 0.62 11.17 0.65
C ILE A 148 0.82 11.35 -0.86
N ALA A 149 0.13 10.55 -1.67
CA ALA A 149 0.19 10.66 -3.13
C ALA A 149 -0.24 12.05 -3.60
N GLU A 150 -1.36 12.56 -3.09
CA GLU A 150 -1.87 13.91 -3.40
C GLU A 150 -0.84 14.99 -3.08
N LEU A 151 -0.21 14.94 -1.90
CA LEU A 151 0.82 15.88 -1.48
C LEU A 151 2.04 15.88 -2.40
N HIS A 152 2.36 14.73 -3.01
CA HIS A 152 3.49 14.57 -3.93
C HIS A 152 3.13 14.79 -5.41
N GLY A 153 1.84 14.98 -5.71
CA GLY A 153 1.37 15.09 -7.08
C GLY A 153 1.32 13.76 -7.83
N PHE A 154 1.37 12.64 -7.11
CA PHE A 154 1.20 11.32 -7.69
C PHE A 154 -0.27 10.97 -7.82
N LYS A 155 -0.61 10.17 -8.81
CA LYS A 155 -1.95 9.58 -8.95
C LYS A 155 -1.87 8.12 -8.57
N VAL A 156 -2.85 7.66 -7.79
CA VAL A 156 -2.98 6.25 -7.40
C VAL A 156 -4.23 5.68 -8.04
N ARG A 157 -4.07 4.53 -8.69
CA ARG A 157 -5.17 3.77 -9.27
C ARG A 157 -5.16 2.37 -8.69
N LEU A 158 -6.34 1.92 -8.26
CA LEU A 158 -6.57 0.56 -7.80
C LEU A 158 -7.42 -0.16 -8.85
N GLU A 159 -6.94 -1.28 -9.36
CA GLU A 159 -7.61 -2.07 -10.39
C GLU A 159 -7.52 -3.55 -10.06
N ASN A 160 -8.57 -4.29 -10.40
CA ASN A 160 -8.47 -5.74 -10.44
C ASN A 160 -7.62 -6.18 -11.64
N VAL A 161 -6.82 -7.20 -11.44
CA VAL A 161 -6.07 -7.85 -12.52
C VAL A 161 -6.96 -8.91 -13.12
N ILE A 162 -7.24 -8.78 -14.40
CA ILE A 162 -8.08 -9.71 -15.16
C ILE A 162 -7.21 -10.48 -16.14
N LYS A 163 -7.29 -11.79 -16.11
CA LYS A 163 -6.60 -12.68 -17.05
C LYS A 163 -7.59 -13.71 -17.57
N GLU A 164 -7.70 -13.81 -18.91
CA GLU A 164 -8.64 -14.74 -19.57
C GLU A 164 -10.09 -14.61 -19.04
N GLY A 165 -10.53 -13.36 -18.81
CA GLY A 165 -11.86 -13.07 -18.29
C GLY A 165 -12.05 -13.32 -16.81
N GLN A 166 -11.03 -13.79 -16.11
CA GLN A 166 -11.10 -14.07 -14.67
C GLN A 166 -10.35 -13.03 -13.85
N ARG A 167 -10.91 -12.65 -12.72
CA ARG A 167 -10.27 -11.79 -11.74
C ARG A 167 -9.26 -12.61 -10.95
N ILE A 168 -7.97 -12.27 -11.07
CA ILE A 168 -6.89 -13.03 -10.44
C ILE A 168 -6.18 -12.28 -9.32
N GLY A 169 -6.32 -10.97 -9.24
CA GLY A 169 -5.63 -10.19 -8.23
C GLY A 169 -6.02 -8.74 -8.23
N LEU A 170 -5.33 -7.97 -7.40
CA LEU A 170 -5.47 -6.52 -7.26
C LEU A 170 -4.13 -5.86 -7.59
N LYS A 171 -4.20 -4.72 -8.23
CA LYS A 171 -3.05 -3.92 -8.61
C LYS A 171 -3.24 -2.49 -8.13
N ALA A 172 -2.24 -1.96 -7.43
CA ALA A 172 -2.12 -0.55 -7.09
C ALA A 172 -1.03 0.08 -7.95
N GLN A 173 -1.39 1.09 -8.73
CA GLN A 173 -0.46 1.83 -9.58
C GLN A 173 -0.27 3.24 -9.02
N ILE A 174 0.98 3.63 -8.80
CA ILE A 174 1.36 4.97 -8.41
C ILE A 174 2.01 5.62 -9.62
N PHE A 175 1.33 6.55 -10.26
CA PHE A 175 1.83 7.29 -11.41
C PHE A 175 2.68 8.47 -10.95
N LEU A 176 3.91 8.51 -11.41
CA LEU A 176 4.91 9.52 -11.03
C LEU A 176 4.81 10.80 -11.83
#